data_c9a4b7e84c08f4cd40bb440f4de58671
#
_entry.id   c9a4b7e84c08f4cd40bb440f4de58671
#
_cell.length_a   1.000
_cell.length_b   1.000
_cell.length_c   1.000
_cell.angle_alpha   90.00
_cell.angle_beta   90.00
_cell.angle_gamma   90.00
#
_symmetry.space_group_name_H-M   'P 1'
#
loop_
_entity.id
_entity.type
_entity.pdbx_description
1 polymer ?
#
loop_
_entity_poly.entity_id
_entity_poly.type
_entity_poly.pdbx_seq_one_letter_code
_entity_poly.pdbx_strand_id
1 'polypeptide(L)'
;MQRKSALFGKWYVVVCAFVITLFSTFICTESLAKEQVLAKDLQSQKQLTTEELQWLHQHGKIRMAYISNLLGNCAKDPATGKLIGSLATYVDGAKNCFTNGHLEFIPFAYPSIEAEIAALERGEVDCIFPLYTDAAQAEKRGFLVTQSLFNCDVVALSRQASFDETKAKIVALAGAKINKRIYLEKHYPHWQIKQYKSDRACVEAVKRGEADCAIFNSYGIEHIVPATELRQLHMQALVGSMDLSLAVRSDVPQLQAILDRSVTLVSPEVLNNSMKSFARPESFTRTAAPSGHSKLWHNKAFLVMTVITLLAGCVILVVVLFSLRNRKTEQKLLEAEAKVEALTKQLQTQQANPKQ
;
A
#
# COMPACT_ATOMS: atom_id res chain seq x y z
N MET A 1 48.78 -36.15 -20.35
CA MET A 1 47.41 -35.72 -20.64
C MET A 1 46.69 -35.04 -19.46
N GLN A 2 47.10 -35.19 -18.21
CA GLN A 2 46.45 -34.68 -16.99
C GLN A 2 46.65 -33.16 -16.67
N ARG A 3 47.70 -32.52 -17.18
CA ARG A 3 47.95 -31.07 -16.91
C ARG A 3 46.95 -30.12 -17.64
N LYS A 4 46.30 -30.54 -18.70
CA LYS A 4 45.34 -29.69 -19.43
C LYS A 4 43.94 -29.59 -18.75
N SER A 5 43.52 -30.61 -18.00
CA SER A 5 42.21 -30.61 -17.32
C SER A 5 42.17 -29.69 -16.08
N ALA A 6 43.26 -29.56 -15.36
CA ALA A 6 43.36 -28.69 -14.18
C ALA A 6 43.37 -27.18 -14.53
N LEU A 7 43.93 -26.84 -15.72
CA LEU A 7 43.88 -25.45 -16.22
C LEU A 7 42.46 -25.05 -16.70
N PHE A 8 41.74 -25.97 -17.34
CA PHE A 8 40.38 -25.74 -17.78
C PHE A 8 39.41 -25.48 -16.60
N GLY A 9 39.55 -26.24 -15.52
CA GLY A 9 38.72 -26.03 -14.29
C GLY A 9 38.95 -24.67 -13.63
N LYS A 10 40.20 -24.20 -13.60
CA LYS A 10 40.54 -22.88 -13.03
C LYS A 10 40.01 -21.73 -13.90
N TRP A 11 40.06 -21.90 -15.21
CA TRP A 11 39.57 -20.88 -16.16
C TRP A 11 38.03 -20.75 -16.11
N TYR A 12 37.31 -21.87 -15.94
CA TYR A 12 35.86 -21.91 -15.86
C TYR A 12 35.35 -21.18 -14.59
N VAL A 13 36.03 -21.37 -13.44
CA VAL A 13 35.69 -20.67 -12.18
C VAL A 13 35.90 -19.16 -12.30
N VAL A 14 36.98 -18.71 -12.95
CA VAL A 14 37.25 -17.28 -13.17
C VAL A 14 36.24 -16.66 -14.11
N VAL A 15 35.86 -17.37 -15.18
CA VAL A 15 34.82 -16.89 -16.14
C VAL A 15 33.45 -16.81 -15.45
N CYS A 16 33.08 -17.82 -14.66
CA CYS A 16 31.82 -17.80 -13.91
C CYS A 16 31.79 -16.65 -12.86
N ALA A 17 32.89 -16.44 -12.14
CA ALA A 17 33.00 -15.32 -11.19
C ALA A 17 32.90 -13.97 -11.91
N PHE A 18 33.50 -13.83 -13.08
CA PHE A 18 33.43 -12.59 -13.90
C PHE A 18 32.04 -12.34 -14.48
N VAL A 19 31.34 -13.37 -14.91
CA VAL A 19 29.94 -13.29 -15.39
C VAL A 19 29.00 -12.91 -14.23
N ILE A 20 29.19 -13.49 -13.04
CA ILE A 20 28.38 -13.17 -11.85
C ILE A 20 28.61 -11.72 -11.41
N THR A 21 29.86 -11.22 -11.43
CA THR A 21 30.15 -9.82 -11.10
C THR A 21 29.60 -8.86 -12.14
N LEU A 22 29.69 -9.15 -13.43
CA LEU A 22 29.07 -8.35 -14.48
C LEU A 22 27.55 -8.33 -14.38
N PHE A 23 26.92 -9.45 -14.07
CA PHE A 23 25.46 -9.54 -13.91
C PHE A 23 24.98 -8.79 -12.65
N SER A 24 25.72 -8.87 -11.55
CA SER A 24 25.38 -8.11 -10.33
C SER A 24 25.60 -6.60 -10.49
N THR A 25 26.63 -6.16 -11.23
CA THR A 25 26.82 -4.72 -11.52
C THR A 25 25.73 -4.21 -12.47
N PHE A 26 25.29 -5.00 -13.45
CA PHE A 26 24.21 -4.61 -14.38
C PHE A 26 22.87 -4.46 -13.63
N ILE A 27 22.51 -5.40 -12.76
CA ILE A 27 21.29 -5.29 -11.92
C ILE A 27 21.36 -4.07 -10.98
N CYS A 28 22.54 -3.80 -10.41
CA CYS A 28 22.72 -2.68 -9.51
C CYS A 28 22.60 -1.32 -10.24
N THR A 29 23.11 -1.21 -11.47
CA THR A 29 23.00 0.01 -12.27
C THR A 29 21.57 0.27 -12.75
N GLU A 30 20.80 -0.76 -13.16
CA GLU A 30 19.37 -0.61 -13.49
C GLU A 30 18.52 -0.18 -12.28
N SER A 31 18.81 -0.75 -11.11
CA SER A 31 18.11 -0.38 -9.87
C SER A 31 18.39 1.07 -9.48
N LEU A 32 19.65 1.51 -9.54
CA LEU A 32 20.06 2.89 -9.26
C LEU A 32 19.46 3.89 -10.27
N ALA A 33 19.41 3.53 -11.56
CA ALA A 33 18.81 4.39 -12.58
C ALA A 33 17.29 4.56 -12.35
N LYS A 34 16.57 3.48 -12.01
CA LYS A 34 15.14 3.53 -11.67
C LYS A 34 14.89 4.36 -10.41
N GLU A 35 15.75 4.24 -9.40
CA GLU A 35 15.64 5.00 -8.16
C GLU A 35 15.89 6.49 -8.39
N GLN A 36 16.85 6.86 -9.24
CA GLN A 36 17.11 8.24 -9.63
C GLN A 36 15.95 8.85 -10.45
N VAL A 37 15.36 8.09 -11.37
CA VAL A 37 14.18 8.53 -12.13
C VAL A 37 13.00 8.75 -11.21
N LEU A 38 12.74 7.81 -10.30
CA LEU A 38 11.66 7.91 -9.30
C LEU A 38 11.87 9.10 -8.36
N ALA A 39 13.09 9.32 -7.89
CA ALA A 39 13.42 10.46 -7.03
C ALA A 39 13.23 11.80 -7.75
N LYS A 40 13.62 11.88 -9.03
CA LYS A 40 13.42 13.08 -9.86
C LYS A 40 11.96 13.34 -10.14
N ASP A 41 11.18 12.30 -10.40
CA ASP A 41 9.73 12.39 -10.61
C ASP A 41 9.02 12.86 -9.34
N LEU A 42 9.35 12.27 -8.19
CA LEU A 42 8.83 12.71 -6.89
C LEU A 42 9.21 14.17 -6.57
N GLN A 43 10.42 14.60 -6.94
CA GLN A 43 10.85 15.97 -6.76
C GLN A 43 10.06 16.95 -7.65
N SER A 44 9.75 16.53 -8.90
CA SER A 44 8.92 17.35 -9.81
C SER A 44 7.48 17.46 -9.32
N GLN A 45 6.92 16.37 -8.75
CA GLN A 45 5.58 16.38 -8.16
C GLN A 45 5.45 17.33 -6.96
N LYS A 46 6.55 17.59 -6.24
CA LYS A 46 6.59 18.54 -5.11
C LYS A 46 6.59 20.00 -5.51
N GLN A 47 6.59 20.31 -6.79
CA GLN A 47 6.59 21.69 -7.28
C GLN A 47 5.28 22.01 -8.00
N LEU A 48 4.67 23.12 -7.64
CA LEU A 48 3.55 23.68 -8.38
C LEU A 48 4.07 24.33 -9.67
N THR A 49 3.30 24.20 -10.75
CA THR A 49 3.57 24.89 -12.01
C THR A 49 3.34 26.40 -11.88
N THR A 50 3.84 27.18 -12.81
CA THR A 50 3.61 28.63 -12.82
C THR A 50 2.12 28.97 -12.89
N GLU A 51 1.34 28.22 -13.67
CA GLU A 51 -0.11 28.41 -13.81
C GLU A 51 -0.86 28.10 -12.50
N GLU A 52 -0.48 27.04 -11.82
CA GLU A 52 -1.06 26.64 -10.52
C GLU A 52 -0.72 27.65 -9.41
N LEU A 53 0.53 28.13 -9.38
CA LEU A 53 0.94 29.20 -8.46
C LEU A 53 0.15 30.48 -8.72
N GLN A 54 -0.02 30.86 -9.99
CA GLN A 54 -0.82 32.02 -10.37
C GLN A 54 -2.27 31.84 -9.97
N TRP A 55 -2.85 30.67 -10.20
CA TRP A 55 -4.21 30.36 -9.79
C TRP A 55 -4.36 30.47 -8.27
N LEU A 56 -3.48 29.82 -7.48
CA LEU A 56 -3.52 29.91 -6.00
C LEU A 56 -3.36 31.37 -5.50
N HIS A 57 -2.48 32.15 -6.13
CA HIS A 57 -2.27 33.54 -5.75
C HIS A 57 -3.51 34.41 -6.01
N GLN A 58 -4.21 34.16 -7.11
CA GLN A 58 -5.42 34.90 -7.47
C GLN A 58 -6.65 34.43 -6.66
N HIS A 59 -6.74 33.13 -6.40
CA HIS A 59 -7.89 32.53 -5.73
C HIS A 59 -7.83 32.67 -4.21
N GLY A 60 -6.62 32.57 -3.63
CA GLY A 60 -6.40 32.62 -2.20
C GLY A 60 -6.66 31.26 -1.52
N LYS A 61 -7.58 31.24 -0.55
CA LYS A 61 -7.85 30.06 0.26
C LYS A 61 -8.87 29.14 -0.41
N ILE A 62 -8.62 27.83 -0.36
CA ILE A 62 -9.47 26.78 -0.92
C ILE A 62 -10.64 26.52 0.05
N ARG A 63 -11.86 26.79 -0.39
CA ARG A 63 -13.09 26.52 0.35
C ARG A 63 -13.46 25.05 0.16
N MET A 64 -13.35 24.27 1.23
CA MET A 64 -13.56 22.82 1.19
C MET A 64 -14.82 22.45 1.98
N ALA A 65 -15.82 21.86 1.31
CA ALA A 65 -16.96 21.26 2.01
C ALA A 65 -16.63 19.85 2.49
N TYR A 66 -17.22 19.49 3.64
CA TYR A 66 -17.12 18.15 4.21
C TYR A 66 -18.39 17.77 4.96
N ILE A 67 -18.70 16.48 5.04
CA ILE A 67 -19.84 15.97 5.82
C ILE A 67 -19.57 16.16 7.32
N SER A 68 -20.48 16.84 8.00
CA SER A 68 -20.33 17.20 9.42
C SER A 68 -20.31 16.01 10.39
N ASN A 69 -20.70 14.82 9.93
CA ASN A 69 -20.78 13.60 10.76
C ASN A 69 -20.54 12.34 9.91
N LEU A 70 -19.33 12.17 9.42
CA LEU A 70 -18.86 10.93 8.80
C LEU A 70 -17.75 10.36 9.68
N LEU A 71 -18.14 9.56 10.66
CA LEU A 71 -17.25 8.98 11.67
C LEU A 71 -16.01 8.31 11.05
N GLY A 72 -14.85 8.60 11.60
CA GLY A 72 -13.56 8.15 11.12
C GLY A 72 -12.95 9.03 10.03
N ASN A 73 -13.73 9.54 9.08
CA ASN A 73 -13.24 10.33 7.97
C ASN A 73 -13.26 11.84 8.23
N CYS A 74 -14.42 12.40 8.53
CA CYS A 74 -14.56 13.82 8.79
C CYS A 74 -15.77 14.09 9.70
N ALA A 75 -15.61 15.02 10.64
CA ALA A 75 -16.68 15.51 11.48
C ALA A 75 -16.40 16.95 11.91
N LYS A 76 -17.44 17.64 12.34
CA LYS A 76 -17.31 18.94 13.02
C LYS A 76 -17.23 18.69 14.52
N ASP A 77 -16.14 19.09 15.15
CA ASP A 77 -15.99 19.04 16.60
C ASP A 77 -17.08 19.93 17.25
N PRO A 78 -17.96 19.37 18.09
CA PRO A 78 -19.03 20.13 18.68
C PRO A 78 -18.53 21.20 19.68
N ALA A 79 -17.35 21.03 20.28
CA ALA A 79 -16.79 21.96 21.25
C ALA A 79 -16.06 23.13 20.59
N THR A 80 -15.27 22.87 19.55
CA THR A 80 -14.42 23.87 18.91
C THR A 80 -14.94 24.33 17.55
N GLY A 81 -15.90 23.62 16.95
CA GLY A 81 -16.40 23.87 15.61
C GLY A 81 -15.43 23.52 14.48
N LYS A 82 -14.25 22.97 14.81
CA LYS A 82 -13.21 22.64 13.83
C LYS A 82 -13.46 21.31 13.14
N LEU A 83 -12.87 21.16 11.95
CA LEU A 83 -12.78 19.88 11.28
C LEU A 83 -11.90 18.90 12.08
N ILE A 84 -12.40 17.70 12.31
CA ILE A 84 -11.69 16.56 12.92
C ILE A 84 -11.82 15.32 12.05
N GLY A 85 -11.03 14.30 12.32
CA GLY A 85 -10.99 13.05 11.54
C GLY A 85 -9.80 13.00 10.59
N SER A 86 -9.74 11.95 9.76
CA SER A 86 -8.62 11.73 8.85
C SER A 86 -8.51 12.83 7.75
N LEU A 87 -9.64 13.47 7.41
CA LEU A 87 -9.61 14.64 6.51
C LEU A 87 -8.86 15.83 7.12
N ALA A 88 -8.95 16.05 8.44
CA ALA A 88 -8.13 17.08 9.11
C ALA A 88 -6.64 16.78 8.99
N THR A 89 -6.25 15.51 9.14
CA THR A 89 -4.86 15.06 8.96
C THR A 89 -4.40 15.30 7.51
N TYR A 90 -5.25 15.03 6.51
CA TYR A 90 -4.95 15.37 5.11
C TYR A 90 -4.74 16.87 4.93
N VAL A 91 -5.68 17.69 5.41
CA VAL A 91 -5.60 19.16 5.30
C VAL A 91 -4.30 19.70 5.90
N ASP A 92 -3.92 19.19 7.06
CA ASP A 92 -2.67 19.62 7.72
C ASP A 92 -1.42 19.17 6.97
N GLY A 93 -1.42 17.95 6.43
CA GLY A 93 -0.34 17.44 5.58
C GLY A 93 -0.23 18.17 4.25
N ALA A 94 -1.36 18.49 3.61
CA ALA A 94 -1.42 19.14 2.32
C ALA A 94 -0.94 20.60 2.35
N LYS A 95 -1.10 21.30 3.48
CA LYS A 95 -0.66 22.71 3.62
C LYS A 95 0.76 22.95 3.14
N ASN A 96 1.68 22.04 3.43
CA ASN A 96 3.12 22.21 3.18
C ASN A 96 3.70 21.07 2.31
N CYS A 97 2.88 20.39 1.52
CA CYS A 97 3.36 19.28 0.68
C CYS A 97 4.16 19.74 -0.53
N PHE A 98 3.99 20.99 -0.98
CA PHE A 98 4.74 21.60 -2.09
C PHE A 98 5.91 22.43 -1.58
N THR A 99 7.03 22.41 -2.32
CA THR A 99 8.26 23.11 -1.94
C THR A 99 8.27 24.60 -2.33
N ASN A 100 7.43 24.97 -3.28
CA ASN A 100 7.36 26.33 -3.86
C ASN A 100 6.01 27.03 -3.63
N GLY A 101 5.12 26.45 -2.78
CA GLY A 101 3.84 27.05 -2.48
C GLY A 101 3.16 26.38 -1.29
N HIS A 102 2.12 27.04 -0.76
CA HIS A 102 1.34 26.56 0.38
C HIS A 102 -0.13 26.49 0.00
N LEU A 103 -0.83 25.48 0.52
CA LEU A 103 -2.28 25.36 0.39
C LEU A 103 -2.93 25.85 1.69
N GLU A 104 -3.87 26.78 1.58
CA GLU A 104 -4.72 27.17 2.70
C GLU A 104 -6.15 26.71 2.47
N PHE A 105 -6.71 25.98 3.44
CA PHE A 105 -8.07 25.48 3.38
C PHE A 105 -8.98 26.19 4.37
N ILE A 106 -10.20 26.47 3.93
CA ILE A 106 -11.32 26.89 4.81
C ILE A 106 -12.36 25.78 4.76
N PRO A 107 -12.46 24.95 5.82
CA PRO A 107 -13.41 23.85 5.87
C PRO A 107 -14.81 24.31 6.22
N PHE A 108 -15.83 23.86 5.47
CA PHE A 108 -17.25 24.11 5.67
C PHE A 108 -18.00 22.80 5.90
N ALA A 109 -18.68 22.69 7.04
CA ALA A 109 -19.44 21.50 7.41
C ALA A 109 -20.82 21.49 6.78
N TYR A 110 -21.18 20.41 6.08
CA TYR A 110 -22.48 20.19 5.49
C TYR A 110 -23.17 18.95 6.07
N PRO A 111 -24.51 18.89 6.08
CA PRO A 111 -25.25 17.76 6.65
C PRO A 111 -25.25 16.52 5.75
N SER A 112 -25.03 16.67 4.43
CA SER A 112 -25.06 15.56 3.47
C SER A 112 -24.25 15.88 2.22
N ILE A 113 -23.93 14.83 1.44
CA ILE A 113 -23.21 14.95 0.16
C ILE A 113 -24.03 15.75 -0.87
N GLU A 114 -25.34 15.61 -0.87
CA GLU A 114 -26.21 16.36 -1.76
C GLU A 114 -26.10 17.87 -1.50
N ALA A 115 -26.01 18.26 -0.23
CA ALA A 115 -25.82 19.66 0.14
C ALA A 115 -24.44 20.19 -0.27
N GLU A 116 -23.38 19.36 -0.16
CA GLU A 116 -22.05 19.68 -0.66
C GLU A 116 -22.02 19.86 -2.17
N ILE A 117 -22.63 18.92 -2.92
CA ILE A 117 -22.73 18.98 -4.37
C ILE A 117 -23.44 20.27 -4.79
N ALA A 118 -24.56 20.57 -4.18
CA ALA A 118 -25.29 21.80 -4.49
C ALA A 118 -24.47 23.07 -4.19
N ALA A 119 -23.68 23.07 -3.11
CA ALA A 119 -22.78 24.18 -2.78
C ALA A 119 -21.63 24.32 -3.79
N LEU A 120 -21.08 23.18 -4.26
CA LEU A 120 -20.06 23.16 -5.31
C LEU A 120 -20.59 23.68 -6.64
N GLU A 121 -21.77 23.24 -7.05
CA GLU A 121 -22.46 23.70 -8.27
C GLU A 121 -22.73 25.21 -8.26
N ARG A 122 -23.08 25.76 -7.10
CA ARG A 122 -23.28 27.23 -6.94
C ARG A 122 -21.97 28.02 -6.78
N GLY A 123 -20.80 27.34 -6.69
CA GLY A 123 -19.52 28.00 -6.48
C GLY A 123 -19.34 28.56 -5.05
N GLU A 124 -20.13 28.12 -4.09
CA GLU A 124 -20.00 28.50 -2.66
C GLU A 124 -18.74 27.86 -2.05
N VAL A 125 -18.37 26.69 -2.55
CA VAL A 125 -17.14 25.96 -2.20
C VAL A 125 -16.35 25.58 -3.44
N ASP A 126 -15.06 25.33 -3.30
CA ASP A 126 -14.15 25.02 -4.39
C ASP A 126 -13.94 23.52 -4.58
N CYS A 127 -14.03 22.77 -3.48
CA CYS A 127 -13.99 21.31 -3.50
C CYS A 127 -14.88 20.71 -2.41
N ILE A 128 -15.26 19.44 -2.62
CA ILE A 128 -16.09 18.66 -1.68
C ILE A 128 -15.39 17.33 -1.33
N PHE A 129 -15.70 16.78 -0.14
CA PHE A 129 -15.27 15.47 0.33
C PHE A 129 -16.32 14.87 1.28
N PRO A 130 -16.62 13.57 1.21
CA PRO A 130 -16.11 12.56 0.28
C PRO A 130 -17.04 12.36 -0.93
N LEU A 131 -16.49 12.10 -2.09
CA LEU A 131 -17.26 11.64 -3.23
C LEU A 131 -16.78 10.26 -3.70
N TYR A 132 -17.70 9.30 -3.81
CA TYR A 132 -17.50 8.01 -4.43
C TYR A 132 -18.15 8.01 -5.81
N THR A 133 -17.33 8.04 -6.85
CA THR A 133 -17.76 7.99 -8.24
C THR A 133 -16.55 7.66 -9.11
N ASP A 134 -16.78 7.18 -10.32
CA ASP A 134 -15.70 7.12 -11.32
C ASP A 134 -15.57 8.45 -12.08
N ALA A 135 -14.40 8.66 -12.68
CA ALA A 135 -14.09 9.91 -13.37
C ALA A 135 -15.06 10.23 -14.51
N ALA A 136 -15.52 9.22 -15.28
CA ALA A 136 -16.42 9.42 -16.40
C ALA A 136 -17.84 9.84 -15.94
N GLN A 137 -18.31 9.31 -14.80
CA GLN A 137 -19.58 9.72 -14.21
C GLN A 137 -19.49 11.11 -13.57
N ALA A 138 -18.35 11.43 -12.95
CA ALA A 138 -18.10 12.75 -12.40
C ALA A 138 -18.12 13.82 -13.50
N GLU A 139 -17.39 13.57 -14.60
CA GLU A 139 -17.30 14.49 -15.74
C GLU A 139 -18.66 14.76 -16.38
N LYS A 140 -19.50 13.75 -16.55
CA LYS A 140 -20.89 13.91 -17.05
C LYS A 140 -21.74 14.82 -16.17
N ARG A 141 -21.38 14.95 -14.90
CA ARG A 141 -22.05 15.83 -13.92
C ARG A 141 -21.37 17.19 -13.76
N GLY A 142 -20.33 17.47 -14.55
CA GLY A 142 -19.56 18.72 -14.49
C GLY A 142 -18.55 18.78 -13.37
N PHE A 143 -18.05 17.63 -12.89
CA PHE A 143 -17.02 17.52 -11.85
C PHE A 143 -15.77 16.83 -12.36
N LEU A 144 -14.63 17.15 -11.73
CA LEU A 144 -13.39 16.39 -11.80
C LEU A 144 -13.12 15.83 -10.41
N VAL A 145 -12.62 14.61 -10.36
CA VAL A 145 -12.25 13.94 -9.09
C VAL A 145 -10.75 13.72 -9.03
N THR A 146 -10.21 13.76 -7.82
CA THR A 146 -8.82 13.34 -7.57
C THR A 146 -8.73 11.81 -7.53
N GLN A 147 -7.51 11.29 -7.51
CA GLN A 147 -7.31 9.93 -7.01
C GLN A 147 -7.88 9.78 -5.60
N SER A 148 -8.08 8.53 -5.18
CA SER A 148 -8.67 8.25 -3.88
C SER A 148 -7.81 8.79 -2.73
N LEU A 149 -8.43 9.59 -1.88
CA LEU A 149 -7.84 10.04 -0.62
C LEU A 149 -7.94 8.95 0.45
N PHE A 150 -9.07 8.24 0.51
CA PHE A 150 -9.32 7.15 1.42
C PHE A 150 -10.01 6.00 0.71
N ASN A 151 -9.54 4.80 1.01
CA ASN A 151 -10.15 3.56 0.59
C ASN A 151 -10.90 2.93 1.77
N CYS A 152 -12.20 2.71 1.62
CA CYS A 152 -13.07 2.20 2.67
C CYS A 152 -13.64 0.84 2.30
N ASP A 153 -13.23 -0.20 3.01
CA ASP A 153 -13.87 -1.50 2.91
C ASP A 153 -15.33 -1.41 3.34
N VAL A 154 -16.20 -2.10 2.60
CA VAL A 154 -17.62 -2.17 2.88
C VAL A 154 -17.92 -3.52 3.52
N VAL A 155 -18.68 -3.49 4.61
CA VAL A 155 -19.14 -4.69 5.30
C VAL A 155 -20.66 -4.75 5.33
N ALA A 156 -21.19 -5.93 5.14
CA ALA A 156 -22.60 -6.24 5.38
C ALA A 156 -22.76 -6.80 6.78
N LEU A 157 -23.69 -6.24 7.54
CA LEU A 157 -24.14 -6.74 8.82
C LEU A 157 -25.42 -7.52 8.62
N SER A 158 -25.46 -8.80 9.01
CA SER A 158 -26.59 -9.70 8.80
C SER A 158 -26.84 -10.60 10.02
N ARG A 159 -28.01 -11.28 10.04
CA ARG A 159 -28.30 -12.34 11.03
C ARG A 159 -27.64 -13.67 10.69
N GLN A 160 -27.25 -13.86 9.44
CA GLN A 160 -26.62 -15.10 8.96
C GLN A 160 -25.11 -14.99 9.07
N ALA A 161 -24.46 -16.08 9.47
CA ALA A 161 -22.99 -16.14 9.56
C ALA A 161 -22.29 -15.90 8.22
N SER A 162 -22.93 -16.32 7.13
CA SER A 162 -22.56 -15.97 5.77
C SER A 162 -23.80 -15.99 4.89
N PHE A 163 -23.80 -15.19 3.83
CA PHE A 163 -24.83 -15.21 2.82
C PHE A 163 -24.21 -15.14 1.41
N ASP A 164 -24.94 -15.69 0.48
CA ASP A 164 -24.55 -15.70 -0.93
C ASP A 164 -24.84 -14.32 -1.53
N GLU A 165 -23.79 -13.58 -1.87
CA GLU A 165 -23.85 -12.23 -2.43
C GLU A 165 -24.40 -12.20 -3.86
N THR A 166 -24.40 -13.33 -4.56
CA THR A 166 -24.93 -13.43 -5.93
C THR A 166 -26.46 -13.47 -5.98
N LYS A 167 -27.09 -13.73 -4.85
CA LYS A 167 -28.56 -13.75 -4.73
C LYS A 167 -29.10 -12.37 -4.39
N ALA A 168 -30.29 -12.09 -4.84
CA ALA A 168 -31.02 -10.88 -4.48
C ALA A 168 -31.17 -10.74 -2.97
N LYS A 169 -30.94 -9.53 -2.45
CA LYS A 169 -31.04 -9.18 -1.03
C LYS A 169 -31.87 -7.92 -0.85
N ILE A 170 -32.53 -7.82 0.29
CA ILE A 170 -33.08 -6.56 0.78
C ILE A 170 -32.03 -5.92 1.68
N VAL A 171 -31.42 -4.81 1.24
CA VAL A 171 -30.38 -4.10 1.98
C VAL A 171 -30.98 -2.84 2.65
N ALA A 172 -30.79 -2.76 3.96
CA ALA A 172 -31.16 -1.57 4.72
C ALA A 172 -30.11 -0.46 4.54
N LEU A 173 -30.56 0.72 4.11
CA LEU A 173 -29.71 1.88 3.91
C LEU A 173 -30.29 3.11 4.62
N ALA A 174 -29.47 3.82 5.39
CA ALA A 174 -29.89 5.00 6.11
C ALA A 174 -29.91 6.25 5.20
N GLY A 175 -31.04 6.93 5.13
CA GLY A 175 -31.16 8.19 4.38
C GLY A 175 -30.78 8.08 2.91
N ALA A 176 -30.35 9.20 2.35
CA ALA A 176 -29.96 9.30 0.96
C ALA A 176 -28.48 8.97 0.70
N LYS A 177 -27.80 8.23 1.57
CA LYS A 177 -26.36 7.89 1.52
C LYS A 177 -25.85 7.61 0.09
N ILE A 178 -25.62 8.65 -0.70
CA ILE A 178 -25.35 8.58 -2.14
C ILE A 178 -24.17 7.68 -2.48
N ASN A 179 -23.05 7.76 -1.73
CA ASN A 179 -21.87 6.94 -1.95
C ASN A 179 -22.18 5.44 -1.78
N LYS A 180 -22.91 5.07 -0.74
CA LYS A 180 -23.32 3.67 -0.51
C LYS A 180 -24.30 3.18 -1.56
N ARG A 181 -25.19 4.06 -2.06
CA ARG A 181 -26.11 3.74 -3.15
C ARG A 181 -25.34 3.47 -4.45
N ILE A 182 -24.41 4.34 -4.83
CA ILE A 182 -23.57 4.15 -6.02
C ILE A 182 -22.76 2.87 -5.91
N TYR A 183 -22.21 2.57 -4.74
CA TYR A 183 -21.51 1.31 -4.48
C TYR A 183 -22.41 0.10 -4.71
N LEU A 184 -23.62 0.09 -4.17
CA LEU A 184 -24.57 -1.01 -4.34
C LEU A 184 -25.01 -1.16 -5.80
N GLU A 185 -25.32 -0.08 -6.49
CA GLU A 185 -25.72 -0.08 -7.91
C GLU A 185 -24.59 -0.63 -8.81
N LYS A 186 -23.33 -0.34 -8.46
CA LYS A 186 -22.15 -0.81 -9.20
C LYS A 186 -21.84 -2.29 -8.95
N HIS A 187 -21.84 -2.73 -7.70
CA HIS A 187 -21.36 -4.06 -7.33
C HIS A 187 -22.49 -5.08 -7.11
N TYR A 188 -23.68 -4.61 -6.75
CA TYR A 188 -24.84 -5.43 -6.39
C TYR A 188 -26.14 -4.90 -7.02
N PRO A 189 -26.21 -4.74 -8.36
CA PRO A 189 -27.36 -4.14 -9.04
C PRO A 189 -28.67 -4.92 -8.87
N HIS A 190 -28.58 -6.18 -8.46
CA HIS A 190 -29.71 -7.06 -8.20
C HIS A 190 -30.22 -6.99 -6.75
N TRP A 191 -29.58 -6.19 -5.89
CA TRP A 191 -30.05 -5.99 -4.52
C TRP A 191 -31.08 -4.87 -4.44
N GLN A 192 -32.11 -5.08 -3.62
CA GLN A 192 -33.16 -4.09 -3.40
C GLN A 192 -32.81 -3.19 -2.21
N ILE A 193 -32.72 -1.90 -2.43
CA ILE A 193 -32.45 -0.92 -1.36
C ILE A 193 -33.74 -0.55 -0.66
N LYS A 194 -33.83 -0.78 0.65
CA LYS A 194 -34.88 -0.30 1.53
C LYS A 194 -34.36 0.80 2.45
N GLN A 195 -34.96 1.99 2.36
CA GLN A 195 -34.50 3.16 3.12
C GLN A 195 -35.04 3.20 4.54
N TYR A 196 -34.19 3.61 5.46
CA TYR A 196 -34.50 3.81 6.87
C TYR A 196 -33.98 5.20 7.31
N LYS A 197 -34.52 5.71 8.43
CA LYS A 197 -34.22 7.04 8.93
C LYS A 197 -32.79 7.22 9.50
N SER A 198 -32.14 6.15 9.91
CA SER A 198 -30.81 6.20 10.53
C SER A 198 -30.08 4.85 10.38
N ASP A 199 -28.75 4.86 10.55
CA ASP A 199 -27.94 3.64 10.58
C ASP A 199 -28.39 2.69 11.70
N ARG A 200 -28.79 3.22 12.87
CA ARG A 200 -29.37 2.42 13.96
C ARG A 200 -30.69 1.73 13.55
N ALA A 201 -31.55 2.43 12.83
CA ALA A 201 -32.79 1.86 12.32
C ALA A 201 -32.53 0.74 11.29
N CYS A 202 -31.45 0.82 10.51
CA CYS A 202 -31.01 -0.26 9.61
C CYS A 202 -30.62 -1.52 10.40
N VAL A 203 -29.85 -1.37 11.47
CA VAL A 203 -29.46 -2.50 12.34
C VAL A 203 -30.71 -3.17 12.95
N GLU A 204 -31.63 -2.39 13.46
CA GLU A 204 -32.89 -2.91 14.03
C GLU A 204 -33.75 -3.63 12.97
N ALA A 205 -33.79 -3.12 11.74
CA ALA A 205 -34.51 -3.76 10.65
C ALA A 205 -33.89 -5.14 10.30
N VAL A 206 -32.55 -5.24 10.31
CA VAL A 206 -31.88 -6.54 10.12
C VAL A 206 -32.22 -7.50 11.26
N LYS A 207 -32.18 -7.05 12.51
CA LYS A 207 -32.54 -7.87 13.67
C LYS A 207 -33.98 -8.40 13.56
N ARG A 208 -34.92 -7.56 13.13
CA ARG A 208 -36.34 -7.97 12.96
C ARG A 208 -36.59 -8.80 11.72
N GLY A 209 -35.61 -8.92 10.80
CA GLY A 209 -35.76 -9.63 9.54
C GLY A 209 -36.52 -8.86 8.46
N GLU A 210 -36.65 -7.55 8.60
CA GLU A 210 -37.24 -6.65 7.60
C GLU A 210 -36.28 -6.37 6.45
N ALA A 211 -34.97 -6.59 6.67
CA ALA A 211 -33.90 -6.57 5.69
C ALA A 211 -32.95 -7.74 5.92
N ASP A 212 -32.31 -8.22 4.85
CA ASP A 212 -31.36 -9.32 4.91
C ASP A 212 -30.03 -8.84 5.51
N CYS A 213 -29.62 -7.64 5.16
CA CYS A 213 -28.40 -7.02 5.67
C CYS A 213 -28.50 -5.48 5.71
N ALA A 214 -27.55 -4.86 6.39
CA ALA A 214 -27.28 -3.42 6.32
C ALA A 214 -25.79 -3.23 6.00
N ILE A 215 -25.44 -2.22 5.20
CA ILE A 215 -24.05 -1.98 4.81
C ILE A 215 -23.42 -0.80 5.56
N PHE A 216 -22.17 -0.98 5.95
CA PHE A 216 -21.38 -0.02 6.70
C PHE A 216 -19.95 0.05 6.15
N ASN A 217 -19.27 1.15 6.42
CA ASN A 217 -17.82 1.21 6.29
C ASN A 217 -17.20 0.43 7.45
N SER A 218 -16.21 -0.40 7.18
CA SER A 218 -15.56 -1.24 8.19
C SER A 218 -15.07 -0.46 9.42
N TYR A 219 -14.64 0.78 9.22
CA TYR A 219 -14.12 1.64 10.30
C TYR A 219 -15.20 2.31 11.18
N GLY A 220 -16.45 2.39 10.71
CA GLY A 220 -17.51 3.16 11.38
C GLY A 220 -18.53 2.32 12.13
N ILE A 221 -18.53 0.99 11.94
CA ILE A 221 -19.60 0.13 12.44
C ILE A 221 -19.62 0.05 13.99
N GLU A 222 -18.46 0.04 14.63
CA GLU A 222 -18.32 -0.06 16.08
C GLU A 222 -18.89 1.16 16.83
N HIS A 223 -18.99 2.32 16.14
CA HIS A 223 -19.63 3.52 16.68
C HIS A 223 -21.15 3.48 16.60
N ILE A 224 -21.69 2.68 15.68
CA ILE A 224 -23.13 2.59 15.42
C ILE A 224 -23.76 1.44 16.17
N VAL A 225 -23.00 0.32 16.27
CA VAL A 225 -23.46 -0.93 16.85
C VAL A 225 -22.58 -1.30 18.04
N PRO A 226 -23.14 -1.33 19.27
CA PRO A 226 -22.38 -1.75 20.44
C PRO A 226 -21.78 -3.16 20.29
N ALA A 227 -20.61 -3.38 20.87
CA ALA A 227 -19.90 -4.67 20.77
C ALA A 227 -20.75 -5.87 21.27
N THR A 228 -21.65 -5.64 22.24
CA THR A 228 -22.59 -6.65 22.73
C THR A 228 -23.60 -7.09 21.68
N GLU A 229 -24.01 -6.18 20.81
CA GLU A 229 -24.94 -6.45 19.72
C GLU A 229 -24.24 -7.05 18.50
N LEU A 230 -23.00 -6.62 18.21
CA LEU A 230 -22.18 -7.21 17.15
C LEU A 230 -21.93 -8.71 17.36
N ARG A 231 -22.00 -9.20 18.62
CA ARG A 231 -21.90 -10.63 18.92
C ARG A 231 -23.13 -11.45 18.46
N GLN A 232 -24.26 -10.79 18.25
CA GLN A 232 -25.52 -11.42 17.83
C GLN A 232 -25.75 -11.31 16.31
N LEU A 233 -24.91 -10.54 15.63
CA LEU A 233 -24.96 -10.31 14.20
C LEU A 233 -23.61 -10.69 13.59
N HIS A 234 -23.61 -10.98 12.30
CA HIS A 234 -22.42 -11.38 11.58
C HIS A 234 -22.03 -10.31 10.60
N MET A 235 -20.73 -10.04 10.52
CA MET A 235 -20.14 -9.13 9.53
C MET A 235 -19.50 -9.94 8.42
N GLN A 236 -19.85 -9.61 7.18
CA GLN A 236 -19.24 -10.17 5.98
C GLN A 236 -18.65 -9.00 5.16
N ALA A 237 -17.36 -9.11 4.82
CA ALA A 237 -16.74 -8.17 3.88
C ALA A 237 -17.36 -8.35 2.50
N LEU A 238 -17.75 -7.25 1.87
CA LEU A 238 -18.30 -7.23 0.53
C LEU A 238 -17.19 -7.01 -0.52
N VAL A 239 -17.47 -7.39 -1.77
CA VAL A 239 -16.51 -7.23 -2.88
C VAL A 239 -16.32 -5.76 -3.22
N GLY A 240 -15.07 -5.37 -3.41
CA GLY A 240 -14.68 -4.00 -3.73
C GLY A 240 -14.68 -3.07 -2.52
N SER A 241 -14.17 -1.89 -2.73
CA SER A 241 -14.08 -0.84 -1.73
C SER A 241 -14.74 0.44 -2.24
N MET A 242 -15.01 1.37 -1.35
CA MET A 242 -15.38 2.73 -1.73
C MET A 242 -14.13 3.61 -1.71
N ASP A 243 -13.72 4.04 -2.89
CA ASP A 243 -12.62 4.97 -3.07
C ASP A 243 -13.16 6.39 -2.93
N LEU A 244 -12.89 7.01 -1.79
CA LEU A 244 -13.38 8.34 -1.46
C LEU A 244 -12.39 9.40 -1.96
N SER A 245 -12.83 10.23 -2.90
CA SER A 245 -12.05 11.28 -3.55
C SER A 245 -12.52 12.67 -3.18
N LEU A 246 -11.64 13.65 -3.40
CA LEU A 246 -12.04 15.04 -3.50
C LEU A 246 -12.67 15.29 -4.88
N ALA A 247 -13.66 16.16 -4.96
CA ALA A 247 -14.23 16.60 -6.24
C ALA A 247 -14.22 18.12 -6.34
N VAL A 248 -13.96 18.60 -7.54
CA VAL A 248 -13.98 20.02 -7.94
C VAL A 248 -14.87 20.21 -9.16
N ARG A 249 -15.24 21.44 -9.49
CA ARG A 249 -15.94 21.72 -10.75
C ARG A 249 -15.01 21.50 -11.95
N SER A 250 -15.56 21.06 -13.06
CA SER A 250 -14.81 20.80 -14.29
C SER A 250 -14.20 22.04 -14.94
N ASP A 251 -14.70 23.24 -14.60
CA ASP A 251 -14.17 24.52 -15.09
C ASP A 251 -12.93 25.00 -14.32
N VAL A 252 -12.45 24.24 -13.32
CA VAL A 252 -11.28 24.57 -12.50
C VAL A 252 -10.26 23.40 -12.47
N PRO A 253 -9.73 22.98 -13.63
CA PRO A 253 -8.84 21.82 -13.71
C PRO A 253 -7.52 22.03 -12.98
N GLN A 254 -7.07 23.29 -12.82
CA GLN A 254 -5.85 23.61 -12.06
C GLN A 254 -5.99 23.18 -10.58
N LEU A 255 -7.15 23.42 -9.97
CA LEU A 255 -7.39 22.99 -8.60
C LEU A 255 -7.42 21.47 -8.48
N GLN A 256 -8.04 20.78 -9.44
CA GLN A 256 -8.04 19.32 -9.46
C GLN A 256 -6.59 18.79 -9.52
N ALA A 257 -5.74 19.30 -10.41
CA ALA A 257 -4.35 18.87 -10.55
C ALA A 257 -3.52 19.12 -9.28
N ILE A 258 -3.73 20.28 -8.63
CA ILE A 258 -3.09 20.60 -7.34
C ILE A 258 -3.50 19.61 -6.26
N LEU A 259 -4.80 19.38 -6.10
CA LEU A 259 -5.35 18.48 -5.08
C LEU A 259 -4.95 17.03 -5.34
N ASP A 260 -4.96 16.57 -6.59
CA ASP A 260 -4.57 15.22 -6.98
C ASP A 260 -3.11 14.92 -6.59
N ARG A 261 -2.21 15.85 -6.87
CA ARG A 261 -0.80 15.72 -6.45
C ARG A 261 -0.66 15.82 -4.93
N SER A 262 -1.42 16.69 -4.27
CA SER A 262 -1.36 16.78 -2.80
C SER A 262 -1.80 15.47 -2.13
N VAL A 263 -2.78 14.75 -2.70
CA VAL A 263 -3.17 13.40 -2.24
C VAL A 263 -2.01 12.41 -2.33
N THR A 264 -1.23 12.46 -3.43
CA THR A 264 -0.04 11.62 -3.60
C THR A 264 1.08 11.96 -2.61
N LEU A 265 1.25 13.26 -2.33
CA LEU A 265 2.35 13.75 -1.49
C LEU A 265 2.10 13.58 0.01
N VAL A 266 0.84 13.58 0.43
CA VAL A 266 0.47 13.27 1.83
C VAL A 266 0.54 11.76 2.03
N SER A 267 1.37 11.31 2.97
CA SER A 267 1.65 9.89 3.20
C SER A 267 0.37 9.06 3.40
N PRO A 268 0.11 8.06 2.56
CA PRO A 268 -1.03 7.14 2.74
C PRO A 268 -0.99 6.41 4.08
N GLU A 269 0.19 6.12 4.62
CA GLU A 269 0.36 5.47 5.91
C GLU A 269 -0.16 6.37 7.05
N VAL A 270 0.14 7.67 6.99
CA VAL A 270 -0.33 8.67 7.96
C VAL A 270 -1.85 8.79 7.90
N LEU A 271 -2.42 8.84 6.70
CA LEU A 271 -3.87 8.93 6.50
C LEU A 271 -4.59 7.66 6.98
N ASN A 272 -4.08 6.48 6.67
CA ASN A 272 -4.66 5.21 7.12
C ASN A 272 -4.56 5.03 8.64
N ASN A 273 -3.46 5.44 9.26
CA ASN A 273 -3.30 5.39 10.71
C ASN A 273 -4.25 6.39 11.40
N SER A 274 -4.44 7.56 10.81
CA SER A 274 -5.40 8.56 11.27
C SER A 274 -6.82 8.00 11.22
N MET A 275 -7.25 7.38 10.12
CA MET A 275 -8.57 6.73 10.02
C MET A 275 -8.81 5.73 11.15
N LYS A 276 -7.83 4.84 11.40
CA LYS A 276 -7.91 3.83 12.46
C LYS A 276 -7.99 4.47 13.86
N SER A 277 -7.30 5.58 14.08
CA SER A 277 -7.30 6.29 15.35
C SER A 277 -8.64 6.96 15.63
N PHE A 278 -9.23 7.59 14.62
CA PHE A 278 -10.56 8.23 14.77
C PHE A 278 -11.71 7.23 14.76
N ALA A 279 -11.51 6.01 14.27
CA ALA A 279 -12.51 4.95 14.30
C ALA A 279 -12.67 4.30 15.69
N ARG A 280 -11.74 4.51 16.64
CA ARG A 280 -11.82 3.93 17.99
C ARG A 280 -12.20 4.98 19.04
N PRO A 281 -13.34 4.84 19.74
CA PRO A 281 -13.79 5.81 20.75
C PRO A 281 -12.84 5.97 21.96
N GLU A 282 -11.98 4.98 22.23
CA GLU A 282 -11.15 4.92 23.43
C GLU A 282 -9.75 5.50 23.29
N SER A 283 -9.38 6.00 22.11
CA SER A 283 -8.01 6.44 21.84
C SER A 283 -7.67 7.87 22.27
N PHE A 284 -8.60 8.60 22.88
CA PHE A 284 -8.32 9.94 23.40
C PHE A 284 -7.40 9.99 24.64
N THR A 285 -6.97 8.82 25.17
CA THR A 285 -6.17 8.76 26.40
C THR A 285 -4.91 7.90 26.33
N ARG A 286 -4.45 7.45 25.16
CA ARG A 286 -3.16 6.76 25.07
C ARG A 286 -2.25 7.37 24.02
N THR A 287 -1.27 8.13 24.47
CA THR A 287 -0.02 8.41 23.74
C THR A 287 0.54 7.09 23.20
N ALA A 288 0.49 6.92 21.89
CA ALA A 288 1.01 5.75 21.21
C ALA A 288 2.53 5.72 21.38
N ALA A 289 3.02 4.74 22.15
CA ALA A 289 4.42 4.35 22.08
C ALA A 289 4.71 3.81 20.67
N PRO A 290 5.86 4.14 20.06
CA PRO A 290 6.19 3.68 18.73
C PRO A 290 6.44 2.16 18.77
N SER A 291 5.57 1.39 18.13
CA SER A 291 5.79 -0.04 17.90
C SER A 291 6.88 -0.23 16.84
N GLY A 292 8.10 -0.38 17.31
CA GLY A 292 9.30 -0.55 16.47
C GLY A 292 9.54 -1.98 16.00
N HIS A 293 8.56 -2.67 15.40
CA HIS A 293 8.80 -4.02 14.88
C HIS A 293 8.01 -4.34 13.60
N SER A 294 8.27 -3.66 12.47
CA SER A 294 7.85 -4.21 11.17
C SER A 294 8.55 -3.68 9.92
N LYS A 295 9.55 -2.81 10.04
CA LYS A 295 10.18 -2.21 8.84
C LYS A 295 11.21 -3.09 8.11
N LEU A 296 11.69 -4.21 8.69
CA LEU A 296 12.72 -5.05 8.05
C LEU A 296 12.19 -6.09 7.05
N TRP A 297 10.94 -6.48 7.15
CA TRP A 297 10.40 -7.59 6.35
C TRP A 297 9.65 -7.18 5.06
N HIS A 298 9.36 -5.90 4.88
CA HIS A 298 8.61 -5.42 3.70
C HIS A 298 9.48 -4.96 2.53
N ASN A 299 10.80 -4.92 2.69
CA ASN A 299 11.68 -4.54 1.61
C ASN A 299 12.07 -5.78 0.79
N LYS A 300 11.33 -6.06 -0.31
CA LYS A 300 11.63 -7.16 -1.24
C LYS A 300 13.08 -7.13 -1.72
N ALA A 301 13.69 -5.93 -1.83
CA ALA A 301 15.10 -5.77 -2.17
C ALA A 301 16.04 -6.35 -1.09
N PHE A 302 15.73 -6.16 0.19
CA PHE A 302 16.52 -6.73 1.30
C PHE A 302 16.46 -8.26 1.30
N LEU A 303 15.29 -8.83 1.05
CA LEU A 303 15.10 -10.29 0.98
C LEU A 303 15.85 -10.89 -0.23
N VAL A 304 15.83 -10.22 -1.38
CA VAL A 304 16.61 -10.61 -2.56
C VAL A 304 18.11 -10.52 -2.29
N MET A 305 18.58 -9.45 -1.65
CA MET A 305 19.99 -9.28 -1.30
C MET A 305 20.47 -10.35 -0.30
N THR A 306 19.67 -10.72 0.70
CA THR A 306 20.03 -11.80 1.65
C THR A 306 20.08 -13.16 0.96
N VAL A 307 19.19 -13.45 0.01
CA VAL A 307 19.23 -14.69 -0.77
C VAL A 307 20.48 -14.76 -1.66
N ILE A 308 20.82 -13.65 -2.33
CA ILE A 308 22.02 -13.57 -3.19
C ILE A 308 23.31 -13.76 -2.36
N THR A 309 23.41 -13.15 -1.20
CA THR A 309 24.60 -13.30 -0.31
C THR A 309 24.71 -14.72 0.23
N LEU A 310 23.61 -15.38 0.57
CA LEU A 310 23.61 -16.79 0.98
C LEU A 310 24.04 -17.73 -0.15
N LEU A 311 23.53 -17.51 -1.37
CA LEU A 311 23.93 -18.30 -2.55
C LEU A 311 25.40 -18.10 -2.88
N ALA A 312 25.92 -16.89 -2.85
CA ALA A 312 27.34 -16.61 -3.04
C ALA A 312 28.21 -17.29 -1.98
N GLY A 313 27.79 -17.27 -0.72
CA GLY A 313 28.45 -17.99 0.38
C GLY A 313 28.49 -19.51 0.17
N CYS A 314 27.39 -20.10 -0.30
CA CYS A 314 27.34 -21.52 -0.65
C CYS A 314 28.28 -21.88 -1.79
N VAL A 315 28.37 -21.07 -2.82
CA VAL A 315 29.29 -21.30 -3.97
C VAL A 315 30.74 -21.24 -3.50
N ILE A 316 31.10 -20.25 -2.67
CA ILE A 316 32.44 -20.11 -2.10
C ILE A 316 32.77 -21.34 -1.25
N LEU A 317 31.85 -21.81 -0.41
CA LEU A 317 32.03 -22.99 0.42
C LEU A 317 32.30 -24.25 -0.40
N VAL A 318 31.51 -24.45 -1.48
CA VAL A 318 31.70 -25.59 -2.41
C VAL A 318 33.06 -25.52 -3.10
N VAL A 319 33.52 -24.36 -3.55
CA VAL A 319 34.82 -24.16 -4.18
C VAL A 319 35.96 -24.45 -3.18
N VAL A 320 35.82 -24.00 -1.94
CA VAL A 320 36.81 -24.27 -0.87
C VAL A 320 36.88 -25.76 -0.55
N LEU A 321 35.73 -26.42 -0.38
CA LEU A 321 35.67 -27.86 -0.11
C LEU A 321 36.25 -28.67 -1.26
N PHE A 322 35.99 -28.28 -2.50
CA PHE A 322 36.57 -28.91 -3.68
C PHE A 322 38.08 -28.72 -3.76
N SER A 323 38.59 -27.53 -3.47
CA SER A 323 40.02 -27.24 -3.41
C SER A 323 40.73 -28.05 -2.32
N LEU A 324 40.14 -28.19 -1.13
CA LEU A 324 40.65 -29.00 -0.05
C LEU A 324 40.66 -30.48 -0.39
N ARG A 325 39.64 -30.96 -1.07
CA ARG A 325 39.58 -32.36 -1.54
C ARG A 325 40.64 -32.65 -2.61
N ASN A 326 40.86 -31.70 -3.53
CA ASN A 326 41.90 -31.84 -4.55
C ASN A 326 43.32 -31.86 -3.91
N ARG A 327 43.58 -31.00 -2.93
CA ARG A 327 44.88 -31.01 -2.20
C ARG A 327 45.15 -32.35 -1.51
N LYS A 328 44.10 -32.95 -0.90
CA LYS A 328 44.25 -34.29 -0.27
C LYS A 328 44.50 -35.39 -1.31
N THR A 329 43.93 -35.28 -2.51
CA THR A 329 44.21 -36.24 -3.60
C THR A 329 45.60 -36.05 -4.19
N GLU A 330 46.09 -34.83 -4.35
CA GLU A 330 47.47 -34.54 -4.77
C GLU A 330 48.49 -35.04 -3.74
N GLN A 331 48.26 -34.87 -2.44
CA GLN A 331 49.13 -35.41 -1.41
C GLN A 331 49.22 -36.95 -1.44
N LYS A 332 48.07 -37.62 -1.60
CA LYS A 332 48.04 -39.09 -1.73
C LYS A 332 48.74 -39.59 -3.01
N LEU A 333 48.68 -38.81 -4.07
CA LEU A 333 49.37 -39.14 -5.33
C LEU A 333 50.90 -39.02 -5.17
N LEU A 334 51.36 -37.94 -4.53
CA LEU A 334 52.79 -37.73 -4.20
C LEU A 334 53.35 -38.80 -3.26
N GLU A 335 52.53 -39.21 -2.26
CA GLU A 335 52.95 -40.33 -1.37
C GLU A 335 53.01 -41.66 -2.11
N ALA A 336 52.10 -41.92 -3.07
CA ALA A 336 52.12 -43.12 -3.89
C ALA A 336 53.32 -43.12 -4.86
N GLU A 337 53.63 -42.00 -5.50
CA GLU A 337 54.82 -41.85 -6.35
C GLU A 337 56.11 -42.06 -5.59
N ALA A 338 56.22 -41.48 -4.38
CA ALA A 338 57.40 -41.71 -3.53
C ALA A 338 57.59 -43.18 -3.12
N LYS A 339 56.48 -43.90 -2.82
CA LYS A 339 56.52 -45.34 -2.53
C LYS A 339 56.95 -46.17 -3.76
N VAL A 340 56.47 -45.83 -4.94
CA VAL A 340 56.87 -46.51 -6.18
C VAL A 340 58.35 -46.28 -6.46
N GLU A 341 58.87 -45.06 -6.28
CA GLU A 341 60.28 -44.75 -6.43
C GLU A 341 61.17 -45.51 -5.44
N ALA A 342 60.72 -45.60 -4.14
CA ALA A 342 61.42 -46.37 -3.11
C ALA A 342 61.46 -47.87 -3.46
N LEU A 343 60.37 -48.45 -3.93
CA LEU A 343 60.29 -49.85 -4.35
C LEU A 343 61.14 -50.13 -5.57
N THR A 344 61.20 -49.20 -6.55
CA THR A 344 62.04 -49.32 -7.73
C THR A 344 63.53 -49.32 -7.37
N LYS A 345 63.95 -48.45 -6.43
CA LYS A 345 65.30 -48.44 -5.92
C LYS A 345 65.69 -49.75 -5.13
N GLN A 346 64.71 -50.28 -4.39
CA GLN A 346 64.93 -51.58 -3.72
C GLN A 346 65.15 -52.76 -4.69
N LEU A 347 64.30 -52.80 -5.76
CA LEU A 347 64.42 -53.80 -6.83
C LEU A 347 65.71 -53.66 -7.61
N GLN A 348 66.18 -52.46 -7.93
CA GLN A 348 67.50 -52.23 -8.57
C GLN A 348 68.64 -52.65 -7.67
N THR A 349 68.55 -52.44 -6.37
CA THR A 349 69.57 -52.88 -5.41
C THR A 349 69.61 -54.40 -5.25
N GLN A 350 68.45 -55.08 -5.33
CA GLN A 350 68.42 -56.58 -5.29
C GLN A 350 68.90 -57.18 -6.62
N GLN A 351 68.69 -56.52 -7.80
CA GLN A 351 69.27 -57.01 -9.05
C GLN A 351 70.77 -56.75 -9.20
N ALA A 352 71.30 -55.76 -8.52
CA ALA A 352 72.74 -55.45 -8.52
C ALA A 352 73.58 -56.35 -7.64
N ASN A 353 72.99 -57.19 -6.73
CA ASN A 353 73.69 -58.10 -5.90
C ASN A 353 73.23 -59.58 -6.05
N PRO A 354 73.52 -60.21 -7.21
CA PRO A 354 73.20 -61.62 -7.41
C PRO A 354 74.43 -62.43 -6.92
N LYS A 355 74.57 -62.65 -5.58
CA LYS A 355 75.36 -63.76 -5.01
C LYS A 355 75.48 -63.63 -3.48
N GLN A 356 74.70 -64.35 -2.83
CA GLN A 356 75.23 -65.40 -1.81
C GLN A 356 74.01 -66.23 -1.43
#